data_6f70b1c370e3cba33cba1be97b7d6016
#
_entry.id   6f70b1c370e3cba33cba1be97b7d6016
#
_cell.length_a   1.000
_cell.length_b   1.000
_cell.length_c   1.000
_cell.angle_alpha   90.00
_cell.angle_beta   90.00
_cell.angle_gamma   90.00
#
_symmetry.space_group_name_H-M   'P 1'
#
loop_
_entity.id
_entity.type
_entity.pdbx_description
1 polymer ?
#
loop_
_entity_poly.entity_id
_entity_poly.type
_entity_poly.pdbx_seq_one_letter_code
_entity_poly.pdbx_strand_id
1 'polypeptide(L)'
;MAWVKDQQWLFAGTAGGLIGWHLPIKVLTGSVLAKPSMIDFELVPDSETREYGQVVDSVCSLGHGLVAAKCVNYGKILVFKADFPALQEKERTGNLCNVEVLAEFAWRHTMEHYINIGGSADLRLMACGDDQGTIWLYSLPAHLLEEATSNSNLPSRLLPIGRLPWPKLQLDGELQEGTGVMIDKVVFSPEGNNIIAITNNNIVAFWKKSQAST
;
A
#
# COMPACT_ATOMS: atom_id res chain seq x y z
N MET A 1 -0.52 -8.58 3.67
CA MET A 1 0.64 -8.56 4.58
C MET A 1 1.85 -8.00 3.86
N ALA A 2 2.71 -7.25 4.58
CA ALA A 2 3.94 -6.65 4.03
C ALA A 2 5.11 -6.92 4.97
N TRP A 3 6.23 -7.41 4.40
CA TRP A 3 7.48 -7.62 5.12
C TRP A 3 8.45 -6.46 4.84
N VAL A 4 8.88 -5.77 5.89
CA VAL A 4 9.86 -4.68 5.83
C VAL A 4 11.19 -5.24 6.36
N LYS A 5 11.99 -5.76 5.43
CA LYS A 5 13.19 -6.57 5.72
C LYS A 5 14.21 -5.81 6.58
N ASP A 6 14.52 -4.57 6.22
CA ASP A 6 15.57 -3.79 6.87
C ASP A 6 15.23 -3.42 8.32
N GLN A 7 13.95 -3.26 8.60
CA GLN A 7 13.41 -2.94 9.92
C GLN A 7 12.89 -4.18 10.67
N GLN A 8 12.91 -5.35 10.04
CA GLN A 8 12.45 -6.64 10.61
C GLN A 8 10.99 -6.59 11.10
N TRP A 9 10.14 -5.84 10.39
CA TRP A 9 8.72 -5.74 10.69
C TRP A 9 7.87 -6.53 9.68
N LEU A 10 6.89 -7.27 10.20
CA LEU A 10 5.80 -7.84 9.42
C LEU A 10 4.51 -7.09 9.76
N PHE A 11 3.88 -6.49 8.77
CA PHE A 11 2.58 -5.83 8.91
C PHE A 11 1.46 -6.61 8.26
N ALA A 12 0.28 -6.54 8.87
CA ALA A 12 -0.96 -7.06 8.30
C ALA A 12 -2.11 -6.08 8.51
N GLY A 13 -2.89 -5.87 7.45
CA GLY A 13 -4.18 -5.20 7.56
C GLY A 13 -5.25 -6.17 8.04
N THR A 14 -6.17 -5.66 8.86
CA THR A 14 -7.28 -6.40 9.47
C THR A 14 -8.55 -5.58 9.48
N ALA A 15 -9.66 -6.20 9.85
CA ALA A 15 -10.93 -5.51 10.08
C ALA A 15 -10.86 -4.50 11.25
N GLY A 16 -9.90 -4.67 12.17
CA GLY A 16 -9.70 -3.77 13.32
C GLY A 16 -8.59 -2.74 13.12
N GLY A 17 -7.95 -2.70 11.95
CA GLY A 17 -6.86 -1.76 11.67
C GLY A 17 -5.58 -2.42 11.18
N LEU A 18 -4.45 -1.74 11.41
CA LEU A 18 -3.12 -2.23 11.08
C LEU A 18 -2.51 -2.90 12.31
N ILE A 19 -1.98 -4.10 12.13
CA ILE A 19 -1.22 -4.81 13.15
C ILE A 19 0.18 -5.13 12.61
N GLY A 20 1.14 -5.31 13.51
CA GLY A 20 2.50 -5.68 13.13
C GLY A 20 3.20 -6.50 14.19
N TRP A 21 4.27 -7.17 13.75
CA TRP A 21 5.18 -7.94 14.58
C TRP A 21 6.61 -7.57 14.26
N HIS A 22 7.38 -7.27 15.28
CA HIS A 22 8.83 -7.18 15.14
C HIS A 22 9.42 -8.58 15.20
N LEU A 23 10.11 -9.00 14.14
CA LEU A 23 10.66 -10.34 13.96
C LEU A 23 12.19 -10.28 13.83
N PRO A 24 12.95 -10.18 14.94
CA PRO A 24 14.40 -10.18 14.90
C PRO A 24 14.95 -11.42 14.21
N ILE A 25 16.10 -11.31 13.53
CA ILE A 25 16.73 -12.43 12.80
C ILE A 25 16.89 -13.67 13.70
N LYS A 26 17.21 -13.51 14.98
CA LYS A 26 17.32 -14.61 15.94
C LYS A 26 16.01 -15.39 16.12
N VAL A 27 14.87 -14.74 16.02
CA VAL A 27 13.55 -15.38 16.04
C VAL A 27 13.30 -16.11 14.74
N LEU A 28 13.58 -15.48 13.60
CA LEU A 28 13.41 -16.07 12.26
C LEU A 28 14.30 -17.29 12.03
N THR A 29 15.51 -17.32 12.60
CA THR A 29 16.42 -18.46 12.49
C THR A 29 16.17 -19.54 13.53
N GLY A 30 15.16 -19.37 14.39
CA GLY A 30 14.86 -20.34 15.47
C GLY A 30 15.89 -20.36 16.61
N SER A 31 16.82 -19.40 16.64
CA SER A 31 17.83 -19.31 17.70
C SER A 31 17.25 -18.85 19.05
N VAL A 32 16.05 -18.27 19.03
CA VAL A 32 15.29 -17.86 20.21
C VAL A 32 13.84 -18.28 20.04
N LEU A 33 13.33 -19.05 20.99
CA LEU A 33 11.91 -19.47 21.07
C LEU A 33 11.08 -18.38 21.76
N ALA A 34 11.10 -17.15 21.21
CA ALA A 34 10.25 -16.08 21.70
C ALA A 34 9.04 -15.92 20.77
N LYS A 35 7.84 -15.88 21.38
CA LYS A 35 6.63 -15.52 20.63
C LYS A 35 6.69 -14.02 20.37
N PRO A 36 6.66 -13.57 19.10
CA PRO A 36 6.66 -12.14 18.80
C PRO A 36 5.38 -11.50 19.34
N SER A 37 5.53 -10.34 19.96
CA SER A 37 4.39 -9.55 20.42
C SER A 37 3.70 -8.91 19.22
N MET A 38 2.38 -8.96 19.20
CA MET A 38 1.55 -8.24 18.25
C MET A 38 1.31 -6.83 18.78
N ILE A 39 1.44 -5.86 17.89
CA ILE A 39 1.26 -4.44 18.18
C ILE A 39 0.19 -3.90 17.25
N ASP A 40 -0.77 -3.16 17.80
CA ASP A 40 -1.78 -2.44 17.04
C ASP A 40 -1.24 -1.05 16.67
N PHE A 41 -1.46 -0.64 15.41
CA PHE A 41 -1.01 0.64 14.89
C PHE A 41 -2.20 1.52 14.53
N GLU A 42 -2.22 2.73 15.08
CA GLU A 42 -3.20 3.75 14.74
C GLU A 42 -2.71 4.50 13.48
N LEU A 43 -3.37 4.24 12.35
CA LEU A 43 -3.10 4.89 11.06
C LEU A 43 -3.96 6.13 10.83
N VAL A 44 -5.21 6.06 11.25
CA VAL A 44 -6.22 7.10 11.02
C VAL A 44 -6.63 7.65 12.37
N PRO A 45 -6.61 8.98 12.57
CA PRO A 45 -7.03 9.57 13.82
C PRO A 45 -8.46 9.18 14.21
N ASP A 46 -8.71 8.99 15.50
CA ASP A 46 -10.02 8.60 16.04
C ASP A 46 -11.18 9.46 15.55
N SER A 47 -10.94 10.74 15.31
CA SER A 47 -11.95 11.66 14.76
C SER A 47 -12.43 11.27 13.37
N GLU A 48 -11.56 10.67 12.54
CA GLU A 48 -11.87 10.25 11.17
C GLU A 48 -12.31 8.77 11.12
N THR A 49 -11.86 7.92 12.05
CA THR A 49 -12.23 6.50 12.09
C THR A 49 -13.70 6.26 12.35
N ARG A 50 -14.36 7.17 13.07
CA ARG A 50 -15.82 7.12 13.31
C ARG A 50 -16.64 7.22 12.03
N GLU A 51 -16.12 7.93 11.03
CA GLU A 51 -16.80 8.16 9.76
C GLU A 51 -16.48 7.05 8.74
N TYR A 52 -15.22 6.62 8.67
CA TYR A 52 -14.74 5.75 7.59
C TYR A 52 -14.38 4.32 8.03
N GLY A 53 -14.34 4.06 9.33
CA GLY A 53 -13.91 2.77 9.88
C GLY A 53 -12.40 2.59 9.87
N GLN A 54 -11.97 1.43 10.36
CA GLN A 54 -10.53 1.11 10.53
C GLN A 54 -10.06 -0.06 9.66
N VAL A 55 -10.90 -0.56 8.77
CA VAL A 55 -10.57 -1.76 7.99
C VAL A 55 -9.40 -1.48 7.06
N VAL A 56 -8.24 -2.03 7.40
CA VAL A 56 -7.06 -2.01 6.54
C VAL A 56 -7.05 -3.27 5.69
N ASP A 57 -7.32 -3.16 4.40
CA ASP A 57 -7.46 -4.30 3.50
C ASP A 57 -6.24 -4.53 2.61
N SER A 58 -5.34 -3.55 2.50
CA SER A 58 -4.10 -3.71 1.77
C SER A 58 -2.92 -3.06 2.47
N VAL A 59 -1.81 -3.78 2.53
CA VAL A 59 -0.52 -3.30 3.05
C VAL A 59 0.58 -3.74 2.10
N CYS A 60 1.46 -2.82 1.70
CA CYS A 60 2.55 -3.05 0.77
C CYS A 60 3.86 -2.43 1.30
N SER A 61 4.94 -3.21 1.34
CA SER A 61 6.28 -2.66 1.53
C SER A 61 6.74 -2.01 0.24
N LEU A 62 7.10 -0.75 0.30
CA LEU A 62 7.61 0.01 -0.85
C LEU A 62 9.13 -0.07 -0.98
N GLY A 63 9.84 -0.54 0.06
CA GLY A 63 11.31 -0.49 0.20
C GLY A 63 11.74 0.71 1.05
N HIS A 64 13.04 0.76 1.42
CA HIS A 64 13.63 1.82 2.25
C HIS A 64 12.88 2.08 3.57
N GLY A 65 12.31 1.03 4.17
CA GLY A 65 11.52 1.16 5.39
C GLY A 65 10.13 1.76 5.19
N LEU A 66 9.73 2.12 3.97
CA LEU A 66 8.41 2.68 3.68
C LEU A 66 7.35 1.58 3.54
N VAL A 67 6.19 1.86 4.10
CA VAL A 67 4.99 1.02 4.03
C VAL A 67 3.82 1.85 3.54
N ALA A 68 3.10 1.32 2.55
CA ALA A 68 1.81 1.84 2.13
C ALA A 68 0.69 1.00 2.74
N ALA A 69 -0.32 1.64 3.26
CA ALA A 69 -1.53 1.00 3.78
C ALA A 69 -2.79 1.68 3.22
N LYS A 70 -3.78 0.89 2.86
CA LYS A 70 -5.06 1.35 2.34
C LYS A 70 -6.16 0.94 3.30
N CYS A 71 -7.00 1.90 3.68
CA CYS A 71 -8.23 1.66 4.43
C CYS A 71 -9.43 1.64 3.48
N VAL A 72 -10.29 0.65 3.64
CA VAL A 72 -11.56 0.58 2.92
C VAL A 72 -12.38 1.82 3.24
N ASN A 73 -13.09 2.35 2.24
CA ASN A 73 -13.97 3.50 2.39
C ASN A 73 -13.31 4.83 2.81
N TYR A 74 -11.98 4.88 2.89
CA TYR A 74 -11.28 6.11 3.30
C TYR A 74 -10.88 7.02 2.12
N GLY A 75 -10.80 6.47 0.91
CA GLY A 75 -10.45 7.21 -0.31
C GLY A 75 -9.00 7.69 -0.36
N LYS A 76 -8.13 7.12 0.47
CA LYS A 76 -6.72 7.47 0.53
C LYS A 76 -5.86 6.22 0.71
N ILE A 77 -4.62 6.30 0.24
CA ILE A 77 -3.55 5.38 0.58
C ILE A 77 -2.56 6.15 1.44
N LEU A 78 -2.27 5.62 2.62
CA LEU A 78 -1.39 6.23 3.61
C LEU A 78 0.00 5.63 3.49
N VAL A 79 1.04 6.46 3.54
CA VAL A 79 2.44 6.01 3.54
C VAL A 79 3.12 6.47 4.81
N PHE A 80 3.80 5.56 5.47
CA PHE A 80 4.54 5.78 6.70
C PHE A 80 5.89 5.06 6.68
N LYS A 81 6.78 5.43 7.58
CA LYS A 81 8.07 4.77 7.77
C LYS A 81 7.96 3.76 8.90
N ALA A 82 8.45 2.54 8.67
CA ALA A 82 8.48 1.47 9.67
C ALA A 82 9.71 1.61 10.58
N ASP A 83 9.97 2.83 11.08
CA ASP A 83 11.02 3.12 12.04
C ASP A 83 10.39 3.42 13.40
N PHE A 84 10.46 2.46 14.31
CA PHE A 84 9.83 2.55 15.62
C PHE A 84 10.86 2.30 16.73
N PRO A 85 11.85 3.20 16.90
CA PRO A 85 12.92 3.01 17.91
C PRO A 85 12.40 2.95 19.33
N ALA A 86 11.24 3.53 19.60
CA ALA A 86 10.66 3.61 20.95
C ALA A 86 9.78 2.40 21.33
N LEU A 87 9.56 1.44 20.43
CA LEU A 87 8.66 0.31 20.71
C LEU A 87 9.21 -0.66 21.76
N GLN A 88 10.54 -0.73 21.92
CA GLN A 88 11.16 -1.57 22.97
C GLN A 88 10.75 -1.16 24.38
N GLU A 89 10.40 0.10 24.61
CA GLU A 89 9.87 0.58 25.91
C GLU A 89 8.36 0.50 26.01
N LYS A 90 7.63 0.67 24.90
CA LYS A 90 6.15 0.65 24.88
C LYS A 90 5.54 -0.74 24.90
N GLU A 91 6.27 -1.79 24.56
CA GLU A 91 5.85 -3.18 24.75
C GLU A 91 5.41 -3.49 26.20
N ARG A 92 5.73 -2.58 27.13
CA ARG A 92 5.40 -2.71 28.56
C ARG A 92 4.15 -1.98 29.02
N THR A 93 3.58 -1.05 28.24
CA THR A 93 2.53 -0.13 28.75
C THR A 93 1.25 -0.05 27.92
N GLY A 94 1.15 -0.73 26.80
CA GLY A 94 -0.05 -0.75 25.94
C GLY A 94 0.29 -1.14 24.52
N ASN A 95 -0.61 -1.89 23.88
CA ASN A 95 -0.36 -2.48 22.57
C ASN A 95 -0.62 -1.51 21.40
N LEU A 96 -1.00 -0.26 21.65
CA LEU A 96 -1.32 0.70 20.59
C LEU A 96 -0.14 1.64 20.30
N CYS A 97 0.26 1.73 19.04
CA CYS A 97 1.32 2.61 18.57
C CYS A 97 0.79 3.58 17.50
N ASN A 98 1.00 4.88 17.71
CA ASN A 98 0.66 5.89 16.72
C ASN A 98 1.69 5.87 15.59
N VAL A 99 1.20 5.91 14.36
CA VAL A 99 2.00 5.95 13.16
C VAL A 99 2.08 7.39 12.65
N GLU A 100 3.29 7.86 12.38
CA GLU A 100 3.48 9.11 11.67
C GLU A 100 3.26 8.89 10.17
N VAL A 101 2.14 9.40 9.66
CA VAL A 101 1.83 9.35 8.24
C VAL A 101 2.63 10.44 7.52
N LEU A 102 3.51 10.03 6.60
CA LEU A 102 4.39 10.92 5.83
C LEU A 102 3.69 11.47 4.59
N ALA A 103 2.81 10.66 3.98
CA ALA A 103 2.07 11.07 2.79
C ALA A 103 0.69 10.40 2.70
N GLU A 104 -0.25 11.16 2.14
CA GLU A 104 -1.59 10.72 1.77
C GLU A 104 -1.73 10.77 0.24
N PHE A 105 -1.99 9.64 -0.39
CA PHE A 105 -2.26 9.56 -1.82
C PHE A 105 -3.76 9.50 -2.05
N ALA A 106 -4.30 10.44 -2.82
CA ALA A 106 -5.72 10.44 -3.18
C ALA A 106 -6.04 9.20 -4.02
N TRP A 107 -7.03 8.44 -3.59
CA TRP A 107 -7.51 7.24 -4.26
C TRP A 107 -9.04 7.27 -4.36
N ARG A 108 -9.60 6.30 -5.05
CA ARG A 108 -11.06 6.17 -5.19
C ARG A 108 -11.69 5.76 -3.86
N HIS A 109 -12.80 6.39 -3.53
CA HIS A 109 -13.67 5.93 -2.46
C HIS A 109 -14.48 4.73 -2.94
N THR A 110 -14.33 3.58 -2.28
CA THR A 110 -15.05 2.34 -2.58
C THR A 110 -15.27 1.53 -1.31
N MET A 111 -16.34 0.75 -1.29
CA MET A 111 -16.63 -0.23 -0.24
C MET A 111 -16.05 -1.61 -0.56
N GLU A 112 -15.45 -1.77 -1.74
CA GLU A 112 -14.88 -3.05 -2.14
C GLU A 112 -13.57 -3.32 -1.39
N HIS A 113 -13.46 -4.56 -0.91
CA HIS A 113 -12.31 -5.05 -0.16
C HIS A 113 -11.29 -5.75 -1.07
N TYR A 114 -10.08 -5.97 -0.53
CA TYR A 114 -9.01 -6.76 -1.15
C TYR A 114 -8.41 -6.18 -2.43
N ILE A 115 -8.63 -4.91 -2.71
CA ILE A 115 -7.94 -4.21 -3.79
C ILE A 115 -6.52 -3.88 -3.31
N ASN A 116 -5.53 -4.59 -3.83
CA ASN A 116 -4.17 -4.56 -3.31
C ASN A 116 -3.30 -3.50 -3.97
N ILE A 117 -2.49 -2.83 -3.15
CA ILE A 117 -1.44 -1.90 -3.59
C ILE A 117 -0.26 -2.71 -4.13
N GLY A 118 0.33 -2.24 -5.23
CA GLY A 118 1.64 -2.65 -5.71
C GLY A 118 2.59 -1.46 -5.72
N GLY A 119 3.86 -1.67 -5.38
CA GLY A 119 4.83 -0.57 -5.37
C GLY A 119 6.26 -1.04 -5.40
N SER A 120 7.15 -0.11 -5.75
CA SER A 120 8.58 -0.30 -5.76
C SER A 120 9.27 1.04 -5.49
N ALA A 121 10.11 1.08 -4.45
CA ALA A 121 10.94 2.24 -4.17
C ALA A 121 11.98 2.46 -5.27
N ASP A 122 12.58 1.39 -5.78
CA ASP A 122 13.60 1.47 -6.82
C ASP A 122 13.07 2.13 -8.11
N LEU A 123 11.82 1.84 -8.45
CA LEU A 123 11.12 2.47 -9.56
C LEU A 123 10.49 3.82 -9.18
N ARG A 124 10.42 4.14 -7.89
CA ARG A 124 9.72 5.29 -7.34
C ARG A 124 8.25 5.35 -7.77
N LEU A 125 7.62 4.19 -7.87
CA LEU A 125 6.25 4.03 -8.34
C LEU A 125 5.43 3.24 -7.33
N MET A 126 4.16 3.61 -7.24
CA MET A 126 3.11 2.87 -6.57
C MET A 126 1.87 2.84 -7.46
N ALA A 127 1.10 1.78 -7.39
CA ALA A 127 -0.17 1.63 -8.11
C ALA A 127 -1.21 0.93 -7.26
N CYS A 128 -2.47 1.25 -7.52
CA CYS A 128 -3.61 0.56 -6.92
C CYS A 128 -4.72 0.45 -7.96
N GLY A 129 -5.38 -0.70 -8.03
CA GLY A 129 -6.59 -0.86 -8.82
C GLY A 129 -7.79 -0.16 -8.19
N ASP A 130 -8.94 -0.21 -8.84
CA ASP A 130 -10.22 0.15 -8.25
C ASP A 130 -11.35 -0.80 -8.70
N ASP A 131 -12.55 -0.56 -8.17
CA ASP A 131 -13.77 -1.31 -8.44
C ASP A 131 -14.41 -1.00 -9.81
N GLN A 132 -13.78 -0.11 -10.60
CA GLN A 132 -14.26 0.29 -11.94
C GLN A 132 -13.25 -0.08 -13.03
N GLY A 133 -12.27 -0.93 -12.71
CA GLY A 133 -11.28 -1.38 -13.66
C GLY A 133 -10.20 -0.34 -14.00
N THR A 134 -9.98 0.65 -13.15
CA THR A 134 -8.95 1.66 -13.37
C THR A 134 -7.74 1.38 -12.47
N ILE A 135 -6.53 1.48 -13.03
CA ILE A 135 -5.29 1.51 -12.27
C ILE A 135 -4.90 2.96 -12.01
N TRP A 136 -4.72 3.30 -10.76
CA TRP A 136 -4.22 4.59 -10.29
C TRP A 136 -2.71 4.49 -10.11
N LEU A 137 -1.97 5.38 -10.78
CA LEU A 137 -0.51 5.42 -10.73
C LEU A 137 -0.02 6.62 -9.93
N TYR A 138 1.00 6.40 -9.11
CA TYR A 138 1.59 7.41 -8.26
C TYR A 138 3.11 7.40 -8.38
N SER A 139 3.72 8.58 -8.31
CA SER A 139 5.16 8.72 -8.10
C SER A 139 5.46 8.87 -6.62
N LEU A 140 6.46 8.17 -6.13
CA LEU A 140 6.99 8.36 -4.78
C LEU A 140 8.01 9.50 -4.81
N PRO A 141 7.73 10.63 -4.13
CA PRO A 141 8.66 11.76 -4.09
C PRO A 141 10.00 11.38 -3.46
N ALA A 142 11.08 11.99 -3.91
CA ALA A 142 12.43 11.70 -3.40
C ALA A 142 12.55 11.88 -1.89
N HIS A 143 11.92 12.93 -1.33
CA HIS A 143 12.00 13.21 0.10
C HIS A 143 11.35 12.13 0.99
N LEU A 144 10.48 11.27 0.47
CA LEU A 144 9.96 10.12 1.20
C LEU A 144 10.96 8.96 1.25
N LEU A 145 11.86 8.89 0.27
CA LEU A 145 12.85 7.82 0.12
C LEU A 145 14.17 8.15 0.80
N GLU A 146 14.45 9.43 0.97
CA GLU A 146 15.65 9.92 1.62
C GLU A 146 15.42 10.01 3.15
N GLU A 147 16.49 9.87 3.94
CA GLU A 147 16.41 10.00 5.40
C GLU A 147 16.19 11.45 5.88
N ALA A 148 15.94 12.37 4.97
CA ALA A 148 15.72 13.77 5.29
C ALA A 148 14.47 13.92 6.18
N THR A 149 14.71 14.37 7.39
CA THR A 149 13.66 14.77 8.33
C THR A 149 12.80 15.86 7.69
N SER A 150 11.59 15.48 7.25
CA SER A 150 10.63 16.50 6.83
C SER A 150 10.22 17.27 8.09
N ASN A 151 10.60 18.55 8.19
CA ASN A 151 10.17 19.43 9.26
C ASN A 151 8.69 19.87 9.15
N SER A 152 7.90 19.21 8.32
CA SER A 152 6.48 19.50 8.17
C SER A 152 5.65 18.58 9.07
N ASN A 153 4.91 19.17 10.00
CA ASN A 153 4.01 18.45 10.92
C ASN A 153 2.76 17.87 10.22
N LEU A 154 2.63 17.99 8.90
CA LEU A 154 1.47 17.53 8.14
C LEU A 154 1.92 16.61 7.01
N PRO A 155 1.17 15.51 6.75
CA PRO A 155 1.47 14.61 5.67
C PRO A 155 1.35 15.31 4.30
N SER A 156 2.24 14.95 3.37
CA SER A 156 2.17 15.43 1.99
C SER A 156 0.93 14.84 1.32
N ARG A 157 0.06 15.70 0.75
CA ARG A 157 -1.10 15.26 -0.04
C ARG A 157 -0.73 15.15 -1.50
N LEU A 158 -0.84 13.95 -2.05
CA LEU A 158 -0.36 13.62 -3.38
C LEU A 158 -1.49 13.11 -4.26
N LEU A 159 -1.47 13.55 -5.51
CA LEU A 159 -2.41 13.13 -6.54
C LEU A 159 -1.79 12.02 -7.41
N PRO A 160 -2.61 11.20 -8.08
CA PRO A 160 -2.10 10.25 -9.06
C PRO A 160 -1.44 10.98 -10.22
N ILE A 161 -0.31 10.45 -10.71
CA ILE A 161 0.37 10.92 -11.92
C ILE A 161 -0.34 10.47 -13.19
N GLY A 162 -1.18 9.45 -13.10
CA GLY A 162 -1.97 8.93 -14.21
C GLY A 162 -3.00 7.92 -13.77
N ARG A 163 -3.92 7.66 -14.68
CA ARG A 163 -4.94 6.62 -14.54
C ARG A 163 -4.95 5.79 -15.82
N LEU A 164 -4.90 4.47 -15.68
CA LEU A 164 -5.00 3.54 -16.80
C LEU A 164 -6.37 2.87 -16.72
N PRO A 165 -7.29 3.22 -17.62
CA PRO A 165 -8.60 2.57 -17.67
C PRO A 165 -8.46 1.13 -18.15
N TRP A 166 -9.45 0.30 -17.83
CA TRP A 166 -9.55 -1.04 -18.39
C TRP A 166 -9.53 -0.98 -19.92
N PRO A 167 -8.74 -1.82 -20.60
CA PRO A 167 -8.69 -1.82 -22.04
C PRO A 167 -10.06 -2.24 -22.61
N LYS A 168 -10.50 -1.54 -23.66
CA LYS A 168 -11.69 -1.96 -24.41
C LYS A 168 -11.37 -3.24 -25.15
N LEU A 169 -11.97 -4.33 -24.72
CA LEU A 169 -11.78 -5.63 -25.36
C LEU A 169 -12.78 -5.79 -26.50
N GLN A 170 -12.29 -6.19 -27.67
CA GLN A 170 -13.11 -6.57 -28.78
C GLN A 170 -13.21 -8.09 -28.81
N LEU A 171 -14.33 -8.64 -28.35
CA LEU A 171 -14.63 -10.07 -28.42
C LEU A 171 -15.69 -10.25 -29.49
N ASP A 172 -15.43 -11.13 -30.44
CA ASP A 172 -16.36 -11.49 -31.54
C ASP A 172 -16.90 -10.30 -32.35
N GLY A 173 -16.11 -9.23 -32.46
CA GLY A 173 -16.50 -8.03 -33.22
C GLY A 173 -17.31 -7.01 -32.44
N GLU A 174 -17.73 -7.30 -31.23
CA GLU A 174 -18.41 -6.37 -30.32
C GLU A 174 -17.43 -5.77 -29.31
N LEU A 175 -17.51 -4.44 -29.14
CA LEU A 175 -16.80 -3.74 -28.08
C LEU A 175 -17.48 -4.06 -26.74
N GLN A 176 -16.82 -4.89 -25.95
CA GLN A 176 -17.24 -5.06 -24.56
C GLN A 176 -16.65 -3.92 -23.71
N GLU A 177 -17.51 -3.03 -23.25
CA GLU A 177 -17.15 -2.14 -22.16
C GLU A 177 -16.98 -2.98 -20.90
N GLY A 178 -15.82 -2.86 -20.25
CA GLY A 178 -15.48 -3.62 -19.04
C GLY A 178 -16.31 -3.17 -17.82
N THR A 179 -17.63 -3.26 -17.91
CA THR A 179 -18.51 -2.99 -16.78
C THR A 179 -18.37 -4.12 -15.76
N GLY A 180 -18.06 -3.78 -14.52
CA GLY A 180 -17.96 -4.73 -13.41
C GLY A 180 -16.60 -5.44 -13.26
N VAL A 181 -15.55 -4.95 -13.91
CA VAL A 181 -14.19 -5.44 -13.70
C VAL A 181 -13.57 -4.69 -12.52
N MET A 182 -13.28 -5.42 -11.45
CA MET A 182 -12.49 -4.90 -10.34
C MET A 182 -11.03 -5.36 -10.50
N ILE A 183 -10.10 -4.47 -10.27
CA ILE A 183 -8.67 -4.79 -10.31
C ILE A 183 -8.19 -5.11 -8.90
N ASP A 184 -7.99 -6.40 -8.62
CA ASP A 184 -7.64 -6.88 -7.28
C ASP A 184 -6.18 -6.64 -6.93
N LYS A 185 -5.29 -6.71 -7.90
CA LYS A 185 -3.85 -6.57 -7.68
C LYS A 185 -3.13 -5.98 -8.86
N VAL A 186 -2.16 -5.12 -8.57
CA VAL A 186 -1.26 -4.51 -9.56
C VAL A 186 0.17 -4.79 -9.15
N VAL A 187 1.02 -5.12 -10.12
CA VAL A 187 2.48 -5.26 -9.93
C VAL A 187 3.23 -4.62 -11.09
N PHE A 188 4.44 -4.15 -10.82
CA PHE A 188 5.38 -3.64 -11.82
C PHE A 188 6.37 -4.73 -12.20
N SER A 189 6.78 -4.78 -13.48
CA SER A 189 7.99 -5.54 -13.83
C SER A 189 9.22 -4.88 -13.18
N PRO A 190 10.29 -5.65 -12.91
CA PRO A 190 11.50 -5.12 -12.27
C PRO A 190 12.09 -3.90 -12.99
N GLU A 191 12.00 -3.85 -14.32
CA GLU A 191 12.51 -2.76 -15.15
C GLU A 191 11.52 -1.57 -15.25
N GLY A 192 10.32 -1.69 -14.68
CA GLY A 192 9.28 -0.66 -14.74
C GLY A 192 8.65 -0.45 -16.12
N ASN A 193 8.90 -1.35 -17.08
CA ASN A 193 8.40 -1.24 -18.44
C ASN A 193 6.99 -1.83 -18.62
N ASN A 194 6.55 -2.65 -17.69
CA ASN A 194 5.24 -3.29 -17.73
C ASN A 194 4.53 -3.13 -16.39
N ILE A 195 3.22 -2.99 -16.49
CA ILE A 195 2.28 -3.10 -15.39
C ILE A 195 1.43 -4.33 -15.66
N ILE A 196 1.29 -5.18 -14.66
CA ILE A 196 0.47 -6.39 -14.72
C ILE A 196 -0.62 -6.25 -13.68
N ALA A 197 -1.86 -6.49 -14.07
CA ALA A 197 -2.99 -6.49 -13.18
C ALA A 197 -3.78 -7.79 -13.23
N ILE A 198 -4.31 -8.19 -12.09
CA ILE A 198 -5.21 -9.32 -11.91
C ILE A 198 -6.56 -8.78 -11.46
N THR A 199 -7.63 -9.34 -12.01
CA THR A 199 -9.00 -8.89 -11.76
C THR A 199 -9.80 -9.95 -11.00
N ASN A 200 -10.94 -9.51 -10.43
CA ASN A 200 -11.94 -10.39 -9.79
C ASN A 200 -12.50 -11.48 -10.73
N ASN A 201 -12.40 -11.27 -12.04
CA ASN A 201 -12.85 -12.23 -13.06
C ASN A 201 -11.73 -13.17 -13.53
N ASN A 202 -10.61 -13.27 -12.80
CA ASN A 202 -9.44 -14.07 -13.13
C ASN A 202 -8.78 -13.70 -14.47
N ILE A 203 -8.95 -12.45 -14.92
CA ILE A 203 -8.28 -11.95 -16.11
C ILE A 203 -6.95 -11.31 -15.69
N VAL A 204 -5.89 -11.60 -16.46
CA VAL A 204 -4.59 -10.93 -16.33
C VAL A 204 -4.41 -9.97 -17.49
N ALA A 205 -4.22 -8.70 -17.15
CA ALA A 205 -4.00 -7.65 -18.15
C ALA A 205 -2.58 -7.09 -18.04
N PHE A 206 -2.06 -6.62 -19.19
CA PHE A 206 -0.73 -6.07 -19.31
C PHE A 206 -0.78 -4.69 -19.96
N TRP A 207 -0.12 -3.70 -19.33
CA TRP A 207 0.16 -2.41 -19.92
C TRP A 207 1.66 -2.29 -20.13
N LYS A 208 2.06 -1.99 -21.35
CA LYS A 208 3.45 -1.78 -21.71
C LYS A 208 3.71 -0.28 -21.86
N LYS A 209 4.82 0.19 -21.30
CA LYS A 209 5.28 1.56 -21.51
C LYS A 209 5.54 1.77 -23.01
N SER A 210 4.84 2.74 -23.62
CA SER A 210 5.14 3.13 -25.01
C SER A 210 6.53 3.74 -25.06
N GLN A 211 7.33 3.32 -26.03
CA GLN A 211 8.54 4.07 -26.38
C GLN A 211 8.07 5.40 -26.99
N ALA A 212 8.52 6.51 -26.44
CA ALA A 212 8.29 7.79 -27.10
C ALA A 212 8.91 7.72 -28.48
N SER A 213 8.11 7.93 -29.52
CA SER A 213 8.65 8.11 -30.87
C SER A 213 9.53 9.37 -30.84
N THR A 214 10.83 9.17 -30.95
CA THR A 214 11.82 10.25 -31.13
C THR A 214 11.69 10.89 -32.50
#